data_0ef39e0ebb8f4383ece23e65a3ae907d
#
_entry.id   0ef39e0ebb8f4383ece23e65a3ae907d
#
_cell.length_a   1.000
_cell.length_b   1.000
_cell.length_c   1.000
_cell.angle_alpha   90.00
_cell.angle_beta   90.00
_cell.angle_gamma   90.00
#
_symmetry.space_group_name_H-M   'P 1'
#
loop_
_entity.id
_entity.type
_entity.pdbx_description
1 polymer ?
#
loop_
_entity_poly.entity_id
_entity_poly.type
_entity_poly.pdbx_seq_one_letter_code
_entity_poly.pdbx_strand_id
1 'polypeptide(L)'
;MRVKMSIVHTSCIANFSCFYENLSIFVQNLQNKAKFNQISGMIREFWVENFYSIKERQTLNFEAKNNSDSFASVMVDDKVRLNKIAILYGANASGKSNMLYALQTAFRLLTTPKSTRSKKIVCYHPFALAKGEPTRMGLSFYVDAVRYDYEISYNDDYILSETLNFYPKGYKALFYSREFVSESSAANITFGTSAEIKKKAENTFVSNTLNNHTVLSTYAKVAFDEDVKAVSDLFAWITKSMHGINEYHDPNETFADMMRKVDEDPKMKQFFLQMIKKADFNIVDFHYEDSVMLQSGEKTKDILFTSKAGENSFDLKTINQSGGTIAFLEKTRILYDLVNGNNIHLFDEPENDLHYDLFLFYLNAFLYNSDKSQMIIASHLTSLLAEDMINEQRDLIYFVEKDIETATSSCKRADKYGLHKNQSLYNAYKIGKLGAKPALGSPFILSE
;
A
#
# COMPACT_ATOMS: atom_id res chain seq x y z
N MET A 1 -12.29 28.91 41.67
CA MET A 1 -12.92 28.33 40.47
C MET A 1 -11.88 27.93 39.41
N ARG A 2 -10.81 27.18 39.81
CA ARG A 2 -9.67 26.80 38.92
C ARG A 2 -9.15 25.37 39.18
N VAL A 3 -9.97 24.44 39.65
CA VAL A 3 -9.52 23.07 40.05
C VAL A 3 -10.31 21.95 39.33
N LYS A 4 -11.28 22.26 38.47
CA LYS A 4 -12.12 21.21 37.84
C LYS A 4 -11.78 20.87 36.36
N MET A 5 -10.79 21.50 35.74
CA MET A 5 -10.43 21.20 34.33
C MET A 5 -9.26 20.22 34.16
N SER A 6 -8.54 19.88 35.22
CA SER A 6 -7.37 18.98 35.15
C SER A 6 -7.70 17.48 35.26
N ILE A 7 -8.88 17.11 35.70
CA ILE A 7 -9.22 15.69 35.97
C ILE A 7 -9.81 15.00 34.73
N VAL A 8 -10.39 15.73 33.79
CA VAL A 8 -10.99 15.13 32.58
C VAL A 8 -9.93 14.75 31.55
N HIS A 9 -8.82 15.49 31.46
CA HIS A 9 -7.73 15.17 30.52
C HIS A 9 -6.90 13.96 30.94
N THR A 10 -6.72 13.73 32.24
CA THR A 10 -5.92 12.60 32.74
C THR A 10 -6.66 11.27 32.62
N SER A 11 -7.99 11.27 32.69
CA SER A 11 -8.79 10.05 32.52
C SER A 11 -8.89 9.57 31.09
N CYS A 12 -8.85 10.46 30.08
CA CYS A 12 -8.78 10.08 28.68
C CYS A 12 -7.44 9.42 28.31
N ILE A 13 -6.32 9.99 28.78
CA ILE A 13 -4.98 9.46 28.48
C ILE A 13 -4.76 8.09 29.16
N ALA A 14 -5.23 7.90 30.38
CA ALA A 14 -5.14 6.61 31.08
C ALA A 14 -6.00 5.52 30.41
N ASN A 15 -7.17 5.88 29.88
CA ASN A 15 -8.02 4.96 29.12
C ASN A 15 -7.41 4.57 27.77
N PHE A 16 -6.69 5.47 27.10
CA PHE A 16 -5.98 5.18 25.86
C PHE A 16 -4.81 4.22 26.09
N SER A 17 -3.98 4.40 27.12
CA SER A 17 -2.87 3.50 27.45
C SER A 17 -3.32 2.07 27.75
N CYS A 18 -4.33 1.89 28.60
CA CYS A 18 -4.92 0.58 28.92
C CYS A 18 -5.59 -0.09 27.70
N PHE A 19 -6.04 0.73 26.75
CA PHE A 19 -6.63 0.31 25.49
C PHE A 19 -5.59 -0.34 24.56
N TYR A 20 -4.39 0.24 24.43
CA TYR A 20 -3.31 -0.28 23.57
C TYR A 20 -2.71 -1.58 24.10
N GLU A 21 -2.54 -1.73 25.41
CA GLU A 21 -2.06 -2.97 26.02
C GLU A 21 -2.97 -4.16 25.73
N ASN A 22 -4.30 -3.96 25.87
CA ASN A 22 -5.26 -5.03 25.59
C ASN A 22 -5.36 -5.42 24.11
N LEU A 23 -5.14 -4.47 23.17
CA LEU A 23 -5.13 -4.77 21.75
C LEU A 23 -3.88 -5.55 21.36
N SER A 24 -2.71 -5.15 21.86
CA SER A 24 -1.45 -5.85 21.57
C SER A 24 -1.43 -7.28 22.11
N ILE A 25 -1.94 -7.51 23.32
CA ILE A 25 -2.07 -8.84 23.94
C ILE A 25 -3.02 -9.73 23.11
N PHE A 26 -4.12 -9.17 22.60
CA PHE A 26 -5.07 -9.92 21.77
C PHE A 26 -4.45 -10.36 20.45
N VAL A 27 -3.73 -9.46 19.77
CA VAL A 27 -3.07 -9.79 18.47
C VAL A 27 -1.89 -10.73 18.67
N GLN A 28 -1.08 -10.56 19.73
CA GLN A 28 -0.03 -11.53 20.07
C GLN A 28 -0.58 -12.95 20.30
N ASN A 29 -1.75 -13.07 20.91
CA ASN A 29 -2.40 -14.37 21.08
C ASN A 29 -2.93 -14.97 19.77
N LEU A 30 -3.31 -14.14 18.79
CA LEU A 30 -3.68 -14.58 17.44
C LEU A 30 -2.45 -15.01 16.63
N GLN A 31 -1.35 -14.26 16.73
CA GLN A 31 -0.09 -14.54 16.01
C GLN A 31 0.61 -15.81 16.48
N ASN A 32 0.51 -16.17 17.76
CA ASN A 32 1.17 -17.35 18.33
C ASN A 32 0.57 -18.69 17.87
N LYS A 33 -0.54 -18.71 17.10
CA LYS A 33 -1.22 -19.94 16.65
C LYS A 33 -1.14 -20.25 15.16
N ALA A 34 -0.60 -19.39 14.30
CA ALA A 34 -0.55 -19.61 12.86
C ALA A 34 0.77 -19.15 12.24
N LYS A 35 1.91 -19.73 12.63
CA LYS A 35 3.10 -19.70 11.77
C LYS A 35 2.86 -20.64 10.59
N PHE A 36 2.04 -20.23 9.65
CA PHE A 36 2.18 -20.67 8.27
C PHE A 36 3.47 -20.04 7.73
N ASN A 37 4.27 -20.81 7.02
CA ASN A 37 5.43 -20.35 6.25
C ASN A 37 4.94 -19.41 5.11
N GLN A 38 4.49 -18.20 5.44
CA GLN A 38 4.21 -17.18 4.45
C GLN A 38 5.52 -16.49 4.12
N ILE A 39 5.89 -16.50 2.85
CA ILE A 39 7.01 -15.73 2.30
C ILE A 39 6.78 -14.28 2.68
N SER A 40 7.72 -13.68 3.40
CA SER A 40 7.58 -12.31 3.90
C SER A 40 8.45 -11.36 3.09
N GLY A 41 7.94 -10.16 2.83
CA GLY A 41 8.74 -9.15 2.14
C GLY A 41 8.20 -7.74 2.31
N MET A 42 9.09 -6.75 2.10
CA MET A 42 8.78 -5.32 2.20
C MET A 42 9.52 -4.53 1.14
N ILE A 43 8.89 -3.47 0.65
CA ILE A 43 9.54 -2.49 -0.22
C ILE A 43 10.53 -1.67 0.61
N ARG A 44 11.78 -1.58 0.15
CA ARG A 44 12.82 -0.73 0.67
C ARG A 44 12.85 0.63 -0.01
N GLU A 45 12.76 0.63 -1.34
CA GLU A 45 12.79 1.85 -2.16
C GLU A 45 12.04 1.62 -3.47
N PHE A 46 11.34 2.63 -3.92
CA PHE A 46 10.74 2.69 -5.25
C PHE A 46 11.10 4.03 -5.90
N TRP A 47 11.45 4.02 -7.18
CA TRP A 47 11.62 5.23 -7.96
C TRP A 47 11.01 5.12 -9.35
N VAL A 48 10.61 6.25 -9.90
CA VAL A 48 9.99 6.36 -11.22
C VAL A 48 10.44 7.62 -11.94
N GLU A 49 10.55 7.55 -13.25
CA GLU A 49 10.94 8.61 -14.17
C GLU A 49 10.09 8.53 -15.44
N ASN A 50 9.69 9.68 -15.97
CA ASN A 50 8.84 9.83 -17.16
C ASN A 50 7.51 9.04 -17.04
N PHE A 51 6.68 9.44 -16.09
CA PHE A 51 5.39 8.80 -15.85
C PHE A 51 4.31 9.82 -15.41
N TYR A 52 3.26 10.00 -16.18
CA TYR A 52 2.20 11.00 -15.97
C TYR A 52 2.76 12.42 -15.75
N SER A 53 2.61 12.98 -14.56
CA SER A 53 3.16 14.30 -14.19
C SER A 53 4.61 14.25 -13.69
N ILE A 54 5.18 13.08 -13.55
CA ILE A 54 6.55 12.86 -13.10
C ILE A 54 7.47 12.82 -14.31
N LYS A 55 8.26 13.87 -14.53
CA LYS A 55 9.26 13.91 -15.60
C LYS A 55 10.59 13.35 -15.13
N GLU A 56 11.16 13.99 -14.12
CA GLU A 56 12.44 13.61 -13.52
C GLU A 56 12.22 12.55 -12.44
N ARG A 57 13.27 11.77 -12.13
CA ARG A 57 13.23 10.70 -11.14
C ARG A 57 12.71 11.18 -9.78
N GLN A 58 11.66 10.54 -9.31
CA GLN A 58 11.13 10.70 -7.96
C GLN A 58 11.23 9.38 -7.19
N THR A 59 11.53 9.47 -5.89
CA THR A 59 11.85 8.30 -5.06
C THR A 59 11.06 8.27 -3.77
N LEU A 60 10.46 7.12 -3.46
CA LEU A 60 9.96 6.75 -2.13
C LEU A 60 10.98 5.80 -1.49
N ASN A 61 11.54 6.20 -0.35
CA ASN A 61 12.53 5.40 0.38
C ASN A 61 11.98 5.06 1.77
N PHE A 62 11.74 3.79 2.02
CA PHE A 62 11.13 3.29 3.25
C PHE A 62 12.15 2.98 4.35
N GLU A 63 13.44 3.22 4.16
CA GLU A 63 14.41 3.04 5.24
C GLU A 63 14.15 4.03 6.37
N ALA A 64 14.02 3.47 7.58
CA ALA A 64 13.85 4.25 8.79
C ALA A 64 15.16 4.98 9.12
N LYS A 65 15.07 6.28 9.39
CA LYS A 65 16.24 7.13 9.66
C LYS A 65 16.86 6.87 11.03
N ASN A 66 16.04 6.49 12.00
CA ASN A 66 16.48 6.21 13.36
C ASN A 66 16.41 4.71 13.62
N ASN A 67 17.49 4.14 14.16
CA ASN A 67 17.53 2.75 14.63
C ASN A 67 16.79 2.54 15.98
N SER A 68 16.00 3.51 16.42
CA SER A 68 15.18 3.37 17.64
C SER A 68 14.05 2.38 17.38
N ASP A 69 13.73 1.57 18.40
CA ASP A 69 12.57 0.69 18.36
C ASP A 69 11.29 1.52 18.26
N SER A 70 10.82 1.68 17.05
CA SER A 70 9.58 2.38 16.72
C SER A 70 8.56 1.36 16.21
N PHE A 71 7.33 1.46 16.71
CA PHE A 71 6.22 0.65 16.20
C PHE A 71 5.85 0.96 14.75
N ALA A 72 6.34 2.07 14.17
CA ALA A 72 6.13 2.42 12.76
C ALA A 72 7.18 1.81 11.82
N SER A 73 8.20 1.12 12.33
CA SER A 73 9.22 0.45 11.54
C SER A 73 9.55 -0.94 12.06
N VAL A 74 10.09 -1.79 11.19
CA VAL A 74 10.43 -3.18 11.51
C VAL A 74 11.81 -3.54 10.95
N MET A 75 12.55 -4.40 11.66
CA MET A 75 13.79 -4.97 11.16
C MET A 75 13.50 -6.02 10.10
N VAL A 76 14.11 -5.88 8.93
CA VAL A 76 13.99 -6.83 7.82
C VAL A 76 15.25 -7.70 7.64
N ASP A 77 16.39 -7.18 8.06
CA ASP A 77 17.64 -7.90 8.24
C ASP A 77 18.40 -7.33 9.46
N ASP A 78 19.59 -7.82 9.77
CA ASP A 78 20.37 -7.42 10.96
C ASP A 78 20.74 -5.92 11.01
N LYS A 79 20.57 -5.18 9.91
CA LYS A 79 21.07 -3.80 9.78
C LYS A 79 20.02 -2.82 9.26
N VAL A 80 18.94 -3.29 8.65
CA VAL A 80 17.99 -2.45 7.94
C VAL A 80 16.63 -2.51 8.60
N ARG A 81 16.13 -1.33 9.00
CA ARG A 81 14.74 -1.13 9.41
C ARG A 81 13.98 -0.45 8.29
N LEU A 82 12.77 -0.93 8.02
CA LEU A 82 11.87 -0.33 7.04
C LEU A 82 10.62 0.20 7.71
N ASN A 83 10.18 1.36 7.25
CA ASN A 83 8.94 1.98 7.67
C ASN A 83 7.74 1.18 7.14
N LYS A 84 6.76 0.95 8.01
CA LYS A 84 5.51 0.26 7.66
C LYS A 84 4.52 1.17 6.95
N ILE A 85 4.71 2.49 7.02
CA ILE A 85 3.83 3.46 6.40
C ILE A 85 4.62 4.55 5.68
N ALA A 86 4.07 5.01 4.55
CA ALA A 86 4.48 6.27 3.90
C ALA A 86 3.22 7.08 3.58
N ILE A 87 3.22 8.37 3.94
CA ILE A 87 2.09 9.27 3.72
C ILE A 87 2.53 10.40 2.80
N LEU A 88 1.88 10.51 1.65
CA LEU A 88 2.13 11.53 0.63
C LEU A 88 1.14 12.67 0.81
N TYR A 89 1.64 13.85 1.11
CA TYR A 89 0.86 15.09 1.22
C TYR A 89 1.08 16.00 0.02
N GLY A 90 0.05 16.70 -0.39
CA GLY A 90 0.14 17.68 -1.47
C GLY A 90 -1.23 18.21 -1.88
N ALA A 91 -1.24 19.32 -2.61
CA ALA A 91 -2.45 19.89 -3.18
C ALA A 91 -3.15 18.89 -4.14
N ASN A 92 -4.41 19.19 -4.50
CA ASN A 92 -5.09 18.45 -5.57
C ASN A 92 -4.28 18.59 -6.86
N ALA A 93 -4.24 17.50 -7.65
CA ALA A 93 -3.47 17.42 -8.89
C ALA A 93 -1.93 17.61 -8.73
N SER A 94 -1.36 17.53 -7.53
CA SER A 94 0.10 17.62 -7.32
C SER A 94 0.87 16.40 -7.83
N GLY A 95 0.21 15.25 -8.01
CA GLY A 95 0.83 14.00 -8.49
C GLY A 95 0.95 12.91 -7.42
N LYS A 96 0.31 13.03 -6.26
CA LYS A 96 0.27 11.98 -5.22
C LYS A 96 -0.21 10.65 -5.78
N SER A 97 -1.39 10.66 -6.41
CA SER A 97 -1.97 9.46 -7.04
C SER A 97 -1.07 8.89 -8.13
N ASN A 98 -0.33 9.74 -8.86
CA ASN A 98 0.61 9.28 -9.91
C ASN A 98 1.76 8.47 -9.33
N MET A 99 2.24 8.79 -8.11
CA MET A 99 3.23 7.99 -7.40
C MET A 99 2.67 6.61 -7.02
N LEU A 100 1.40 6.54 -6.55
CA LEU A 100 0.73 5.27 -6.25
C LEU A 100 0.51 4.45 -7.53
N TYR A 101 0.01 5.07 -8.61
CA TYR A 101 -0.16 4.42 -9.92
C TYR A 101 1.17 3.89 -10.49
N ALA A 102 2.26 4.62 -10.32
CA ALA A 102 3.57 4.17 -10.76
C ALA A 102 4.01 2.91 -10.01
N LEU A 103 3.86 2.87 -8.69
CA LEU A 103 4.19 1.70 -7.88
C LEU A 103 3.30 0.49 -8.25
N GLN A 104 1.98 0.68 -8.38
CA GLN A 104 1.06 -0.36 -8.85
C GLN A 104 1.47 -0.88 -10.24
N THR A 105 1.86 0.04 -11.14
CA THR A 105 2.31 -0.32 -12.49
C THR A 105 3.56 -1.20 -12.47
N ALA A 106 4.54 -0.91 -11.61
CA ALA A 106 5.74 -1.72 -11.48
C ALA A 106 5.39 -3.18 -11.12
N PHE A 107 4.48 -3.40 -10.16
CA PHE A 107 4.02 -4.74 -9.80
C PHE A 107 3.22 -5.42 -10.92
N ARG A 108 2.35 -4.69 -11.62
CA ARG A 108 1.60 -5.23 -12.78
C ARG A 108 2.51 -5.66 -13.91
N LEU A 109 3.57 -4.93 -14.19
CA LEU A 109 4.56 -5.31 -15.21
C LEU A 109 5.27 -6.61 -14.82
N LEU A 110 5.57 -6.83 -13.54
CA LEU A 110 6.22 -8.03 -13.04
C LEU A 110 5.33 -9.27 -13.04
N THR A 111 4.00 -9.10 -12.98
CA THR A 111 3.06 -10.22 -12.79
C THR A 111 2.21 -10.54 -14.01
N THR A 112 2.04 -9.59 -14.95
CA THR A 112 1.06 -9.72 -16.04
C THR A 112 1.73 -9.89 -17.41
N PRO A 113 1.84 -11.12 -17.94
CA PRO A 113 2.43 -11.38 -19.23
C PRO A 113 1.49 -10.97 -20.37
N LYS A 114 2.07 -10.69 -21.54
CA LYS A 114 1.30 -10.48 -22.78
C LYS A 114 1.15 -11.79 -23.57
N SER A 115 0.00 -11.96 -24.22
CA SER A 115 -0.29 -13.17 -25.00
C SER A 115 0.27 -13.12 -26.42
N THR A 116 0.48 -11.93 -26.97
CA THR A 116 0.97 -11.73 -28.35
C THR A 116 1.93 -10.56 -28.44
N ARG A 117 2.82 -10.56 -29.44
CA ARG A 117 3.79 -9.50 -29.72
C ARG A 117 3.15 -8.16 -30.10
N SER A 118 1.95 -8.19 -30.68
CA SER A 118 1.24 -6.99 -31.16
C SER A 118 0.50 -6.22 -30.08
N LYS A 119 0.42 -6.75 -28.82
CA LYS A 119 -0.25 -6.06 -27.74
C LYS A 119 0.65 -4.98 -27.14
N LYS A 120 0.14 -3.76 -27.09
CA LYS A 120 0.78 -2.62 -26.45
C LYS A 120 0.96 -2.82 -24.94
N ILE A 121 1.94 -2.14 -24.37
CA ILE A 121 2.15 -2.05 -22.94
C ILE A 121 1.21 -0.96 -22.41
N VAL A 122 -0.01 -1.35 -22.05
CA VAL A 122 -1.10 -0.42 -21.66
C VAL A 122 -0.73 0.49 -20.47
N CYS A 123 0.30 0.14 -19.71
CA CYS A 123 0.77 0.93 -18.56
C CYS A 123 1.83 2.00 -18.95
N TYR A 124 2.06 2.26 -20.22
CA TYR A 124 2.94 3.33 -20.67
C TYR A 124 2.18 4.66 -20.72
N HIS A 125 2.47 5.51 -19.78
CA HIS A 125 1.87 6.84 -19.63
C HIS A 125 2.97 7.88 -19.40
N PRO A 126 3.74 8.23 -20.45
CA PRO A 126 4.86 9.15 -20.28
C PRO A 126 4.39 10.57 -19.94
N PHE A 127 5.30 11.38 -19.41
CA PHE A 127 5.06 12.81 -19.24
C PHE A 127 4.69 13.46 -20.58
N ALA A 128 3.69 14.31 -20.56
CA ALA A 128 3.05 14.81 -21.79
C ALA A 128 4.02 15.49 -22.79
N LEU A 129 5.09 16.12 -22.28
CA LEU A 129 6.12 16.78 -23.07
C LEU A 129 7.36 15.90 -23.34
N ALA A 130 7.35 14.64 -22.87
CA ALA A 130 8.41 13.66 -23.12
C ALA A 130 7.84 12.37 -23.77
N LYS A 131 6.83 12.54 -24.64
CA LYS A 131 6.25 11.43 -25.42
C LYS A 131 7.31 10.85 -26.32
N GLY A 132 7.42 9.52 -26.33
CA GLY A 132 8.44 8.79 -27.09
C GLY A 132 9.70 8.48 -26.29
N GLU A 133 9.94 9.14 -25.15
CA GLU A 133 10.98 8.74 -24.24
C GLU A 133 10.51 7.56 -23.36
N PRO A 134 11.39 6.63 -22.98
CA PRO A 134 11.01 5.50 -22.14
C PRO A 134 10.60 5.94 -20.72
N THR A 135 9.63 5.24 -20.17
CA THR A 135 9.40 5.24 -18.71
C THR A 135 10.45 4.34 -18.06
N ARG A 136 11.03 4.79 -16.97
CA ARG A 136 11.97 4.02 -16.17
C ARG A 136 11.47 3.89 -14.74
N MET A 137 11.61 2.70 -14.18
CA MET A 137 11.22 2.42 -12.80
C MET A 137 12.25 1.52 -12.13
N GLY A 138 12.42 1.68 -10.82
CA GLY A 138 13.21 0.77 -10.01
C GLY A 138 12.51 0.45 -8.71
N LEU A 139 12.66 -0.79 -8.26
CA LEU A 139 12.08 -1.31 -7.04
C LEU A 139 13.13 -2.09 -6.27
N SER A 140 13.47 -1.63 -5.06
CA SER A 140 14.30 -2.37 -4.12
C SER A 140 13.41 -2.92 -3.02
N PHE A 141 13.52 -4.21 -2.71
CA PHE A 141 12.64 -4.88 -1.76
C PHE A 141 13.35 -6.08 -1.12
N TYR A 142 12.80 -6.53 0.01
CA TYR A 142 13.23 -7.75 0.67
C TYR A 142 12.20 -8.86 0.49
N VAL A 143 12.66 -10.10 0.32
CA VAL A 143 11.85 -11.31 0.41
C VAL A 143 12.62 -12.30 1.27
N ASP A 144 12.05 -12.73 2.41
CA ASP A 144 12.67 -13.62 3.39
C ASP A 144 14.11 -13.22 3.75
N ALA A 145 14.30 -11.93 4.08
CA ALA A 145 15.58 -11.30 4.41
C ALA A 145 16.61 -11.20 3.26
N VAL A 146 16.28 -11.66 2.05
CA VAL A 146 17.10 -11.44 0.86
C VAL A 146 16.63 -10.18 0.16
N ARG A 147 17.56 -9.25 -0.06
CA ARG A 147 17.32 -8.03 -0.84
C ARG A 147 17.34 -8.32 -2.32
N TYR A 148 16.39 -7.68 -3.04
CA TYR A 148 16.31 -7.65 -4.51
C TYR A 148 16.30 -6.19 -4.98
N ASP A 149 17.00 -5.90 -6.07
CA ASP A 149 16.97 -4.60 -6.76
C ASP A 149 16.56 -4.85 -8.22
N TYR A 150 15.38 -4.36 -8.58
CA TYR A 150 14.79 -4.46 -9.90
C TYR A 150 14.81 -3.12 -10.59
N GLU A 151 15.19 -3.08 -11.87
CA GLU A 151 15.13 -1.91 -12.73
C GLU A 151 14.54 -2.27 -14.08
N ILE A 152 13.71 -1.40 -14.64
CA ILE A 152 13.06 -1.57 -15.94
C ILE A 152 13.04 -0.26 -16.72
N SER A 153 13.22 -0.35 -18.03
CA SER A 153 13.00 0.72 -19.00
C SER A 153 12.08 0.20 -20.11
N TYR A 154 11.00 0.91 -20.41
CA TYR A 154 10.01 0.47 -21.39
C TYR A 154 9.33 1.65 -22.09
N ASN A 155 8.76 1.37 -23.25
CA ASN A 155 7.90 2.29 -24.01
C ASN A 155 6.53 1.63 -24.26
N ASP A 156 5.76 2.15 -25.21
CA ASP A 156 4.45 1.64 -25.57
C ASP A 156 4.48 0.19 -26.14
N ASP A 157 5.56 -0.17 -26.81
CA ASP A 157 5.68 -1.42 -27.56
C ASP A 157 6.61 -2.45 -26.90
N TYR A 158 7.69 -2.00 -26.27
CA TYR A 158 8.80 -2.87 -25.86
C TYR A 158 9.30 -2.59 -24.45
N ILE A 159 9.75 -3.66 -23.80
CA ILE A 159 10.66 -3.56 -22.67
C ILE A 159 12.07 -3.39 -23.26
N LEU A 160 12.66 -2.21 -23.05
CA LEU A 160 13.96 -1.84 -23.60
C LEU A 160 15.12 -2.45 -22.82
N SER A 161 15.03 -2.39 -21.50
CA SER A 161 15.96 -3.08 -20.61
C SER A 161 15.26 -3.52 -19.34
N GLU A 162 15.73 -4.59 -18.74
CA GLU A 162 15.22 -5.13 -17.49
C GLU A 162 16.37 -5.81 -16.73
N THR A 163 16.55 -5.51 -15.45
CA THR A 163 17.60 -6.11 -14.62
C THR A 163 17.05 -6.42 -13.26
N LEU A 164 17.26 -7.64 -12.78
CA LEU A 164 17.04 -8.04 -11.41
C LEU A 164 18.37 -8.46 -10.79
N ASN A 165 18.78 -7.77 -9.74
CA ASN A 165 19.89 -8.16 -8.89
C ASN A 165 19.35 -8.64 -7.55
N PHE A 166 20.12 -9.48 -6.85
CA PHE A 166 19.77 -9.95 -5.51
C PHE A 166 21.01 -10.08 -4.62
N TYR A 167 20.80 -10.24 -3.33
CA TYR A 167 21.88 -10.20 -2.33
C TYR A 167 21.84 -11.43 -1.40
N PRO A 168 22.02 -12.66 -1.92
CA PRO A 168 21.79 -13.91 -1.17
C PRO A 168 22.75 -14.11 0.01
N LYS A 169 23.90 -13.44 -0.02
CA LYS A 169 24.94 -13.48 1.06
C LYS A 169 25.40 -12.07 1.43
N GLY A 170 24.53 -11.07 1.26
CA GLY A 170 24.84 -9.65 1.50
C GLY A 170 25.66 -8.99 0.37
N TYR A 171 26.08 -9.71 -0.66
CA TYR A 171 26.80 -9.18 -1.82
C TYR A 171 25.89 -9.18 -3.06
N LYS A 172 26.04 -8.13 -3.89
CA LYS A 172 25.30 -7.99 -5.12
C LYS A 172 25.64 -9.11 -6.11
N ALA A 173 24.63 -9.83 -6.57
CA ALA A 173 24.72 -10.82 -7.63
C ALA A 173 23.64 -10.55 -8.69
N LEU A 174 23.92 -10.83 -9.94
CA LEU A 174 22.93 -10.79 -11.00
C LEU A 174 21.97 -11.98 -10.81
N PHE A 175 20.66 -11.69 -10.81
CA PHE A 175 19.64 -12.72 -10.95
C PHE A 175 19.36 -12.95 -12.44
N TYR A 176 18.93 -11.92 -13.16
CA TYR A 176 18.89 -11.87 -14.62
C TYR A 176 19.04 -10.43 -15.15
N SER A 177 19.44 -10.31 -16.39
CA SER A 177 19.38 -9.08 -17.18
C SER A 177 18.80 -9.36 -18.55
N ARG A 178 18.18 -8.33 -19.12
CA ARG A 178 17.57 -8.37 -20.44
C ARG A 178 17.78 -7.07 -21.19
N GLU A 179 18.08 -7.19 -22.47
CA GLU A 179 18.22 -6.06 -23.40
C GLU A 179 17.35 -6.29 -24.65
N PHE A 180 16.70 -5.23 -25.10
CA PHE A 180 16.00 -5.22 -26.39
C PHE A 180 17.02 -5.20 -27.54
N VAL A 181 16.85 -6.06 -28.53
CA VAL A 181 17.74 -6.15 -29.67
C VAL A 181 17.07 -5.62 -30.93
N SER A 182 15.92 -6.18 -31.28
CA SER A 182 15.11 -5.75 -32.45
C SER A 182 13.69 -6.32 -32.33
N GLU A 183 12.77 -5.79 -33.14
CA GLU A 183 11.37 -6.25 -33.19
C GLU A 183 11.22 -7.72 -33.61
N SER A 184 12.08 -8.19 -34.49
CA SER A 184 12.03 -9.56 -35.06
C SER A 184 12.73 -10.61 -34.21
N SER A 185 13.64 -10.20 -33.30
CA SER A 185 14.41 -11.13 -32.47
C SER A 185 13.72 -11.42 -31.13
N ALA A 186 14.11 -12.53 -30.53
CA ALA A 186 13.84 -12.79 -29.12
C ALA A 186 14.62 -11.80 -28.25
N ALA A 187 14.12 -11.53 -27.03
CA ALA A 187 14.85 -10.72 -26.06
C ALA A 187 16.18 -11.41 -25.70
N ASN A 188 17.25 -10.63 -25.59
CA ASN A 188 18.53 -11.14 -25.11
C ASN A 188 18.49 -11.20 -23.57
N ILE A 189 18.38 -12.40 -23.01
CA ILE A 189 18.24 -12.62 -21.56
C ILE A 189 19.46 -13.41 -21.07
N THR A 190 20.10 -12.90 -20.04
CA THR A 190 21.23 -13.52 -19.36
C THR A 190 20.90 -13.76 -17.89
N PHE A 191 21.07 -14.98 -17.41
CA PHE A 191 20.91 -15.35 -15.99
C PHE A 191 22.27 -15.39 -15.30
N GLY A 192 22.29 -14.89 -14.05
CA GLY A 192 23.47 -14.96 -13.22
C GLY A 192 23.68 -16.38 -12.64
N THR A 193 24.91 -16.79 -12.51
CA THR A 193 25.25 -18.13 -11.97
C THR A 193 24.77 -18.32 -10.53
N SER A 194 24.75 -17.26 -9.74
CA SER A 194 24.28 -17.29 -8.35
C SER A 194 22.75 -17.45 -8.21
N ALA A 195 21.98 -17.27 -9.28
CA ALA A 195 20.53 -17.50 -9.27
C ALA A 195 20.16 -18.99 -9.28
N GLU A 196 21.14 -19.87 -9.52
CA GLU A 196 20.99 -21.33 -9.52
C GLU A 196 19.85 -21.86 -10.40
N ILE A 197 19.56 -21.12 -11.48
CA ILE A 197 18.53 -21.50 -12.47
C ILE A 197 19.16 -22.50 -13.44
N LYS A 198 18.57 -23.68 -13.56
CA LYS A 198 19.06 -24.71 -14.47
C LYS A 198 18.91 -24.29 -15.93
N LYS A 199 19.82 -24.72 -16.81
CA LYS A 199 19.86 -24.35 -18.22
C LYS A 199 18.55 -24.62 -18.97
N LYS A 200 17.82 -25.67 -18.62
CA LYS A 200 16.51 -25.98 -19.20
C LYS A 200 15.48 -24.89 -18.88
N ALA A 201 15.43 -24.43 -17.64
CA ALA A 201 14.54 -23.33 -17.22
C ALA A 201 14.95 -22.00 -17.84
N GLU A 202 16.26 -21.69 -17.93
CA GLU A 202 16.76 -20.51 -18.64
C GLU A 202 16.26 -20.50 -20.09
N ASN A 203 16.42 -21.64 -20.81
CA ASN A 203 15.97 -21.77 -22.20
C ASN A 203 14.45 -21.56 -22.32
N THR A 204 13.67 -22.05 -21.33
CA THR A 204 12.21 -21.85 -21.28
C THR A 204 11.86 -20.37 -21.13
N PHE A 205 12.54 -19.62 -20.26
CA PHE A 205 12.36 -18.18 -20.16
C PHE A 205 12.71 -17.46 -21.48
N VAL A 206 13.89 -17.72 -22.04
CA VAL A 206 14.36 -17.10 -23.28
C VAL A 206 13.38 -17.33 -24.45
N SER A 207 12.87 -18.57 -24.58
CA SER A 207 11.96 -18.92 -25.68
C SER A 207 10.56 -18.34 -25.55
N ASN A 208 10.11 -18.02 -24.32
CA ASN A 208 8.73 -17.62 -24.05
C ASN A 208 8.56 -16.15 -23.63
N THR A 209 9.64 -15.43 -23.36
CA THR A 209 9.59 -14.01 -23.02
C THR A 209 9.49 -13.17 -24.31
N LEU A 210 8.34 -12.54 -24.52
CA LEU A 210 8.13 -11.64 -25.64
C LEU A 210 8.74 -10.26 -25.33
N ASN A 211 8.96 -9.44 -26.38
CA ASN A 211 9.54 -8.10 -26.22
C ASN A 211 8.65 -7.12 -25.43
N ASN A 212 7.38 -7.41 -25.25
CA ASN A 212 6.38 -6.54 -24.63
C ASN A 212 5.94 -6.99 -23.22
N HIS A 213 6.63 -7.93 -22.59
CA HIS A 213 6.41 -8.27 -21.19
C HIS A 213 7.72 -8.70 -20.49
N THR A 214 7.75 -8.65 -19.18
CA THR A 214 8.93 -8.87 -18.35
C THR A 214 9.33 -10.34 -18.25
N VAL A 215 10.60 -10.61 -17.93
CA VAL A 215 11.10 -11.97 -17.71
C VAL A 215 10.33 -12.65 -16.59
N LEU A 216 10.12 -11.96 -15.46
CA LEU A 216 9.44 -12.55 -14.32
C LEU A 216 7.97 -12.87 -14.64
N SER A 217 7.27 -12.01 -15.40
CA SER A 217 5.89 -12.28 -15.80
C SER A 217 5.72 -13.52 -16.68
N THR A 218 6.79 -13.93 -17.39
CA THR A 218 6.79 -15.18 -18.17
C THR A 218 6.50 -16.40 -17.28
N TYR A 219 6.90 -16.37 -16.00
CA TYR A 219 6.62 -17.42 -15.04
C TYR A 219 5.11 -17.69 -14.85
N ALA A 220 4.27 -16.66 -14.93
CA ALA A 220 2.81 -16.81 -14.85
C ALA A 220 2.17 -17.50 -16.07
N LYS A 221 2.90 -17.54 -17.20
CA LYS A 221 2.34 -17.97 -18.49
C LYS A 221 2.77 -19.38 -18.90
N VAL A 222 3.91 -19.83 -18.40
CA VAL A 222 4.58 -21.05 -18.88
C VAL A 222 4.73 -22.07 -17.75
N ALA A 223 4.43 -23.33 -18.05
CA ALA A 223 4.78 -24.42 -17.15
C ALA A 223 6.28 -24.73 -17.24
N PHE A 224 6.90 -24.94 -16.10
CA PHE A 224 8.29 -25.36 -16.00
C PHE A 224 8.32 -26.84 -15.61
N ASP A 225 9.16 -27.62 -16.27
CA ASP A 225 9.28 -29.07 -16.01
C ASP A 225 9.96 -29.34 -14.63
N GLU A 226 10.63 -28.37 -14.09
CA GLU A 226 11.32 -28.44 -12.82
C GLU A 226 10.95 -27.23 -11.94
N ASP A 227 10.95 -27.44 -10.62
CA ASP A 227 10.73 -26.35 -9.66
C ASP A 227 11.89 -25.34 -9.74
N VAL A 228 11.56 -24.10 -10.09
CA VAL A 228 12.47 -22.95 -10.10
C VAL A 228 12.20 -22.15 -8.83
N LYS A 229 12.52 -22.77 -7.68
CA LYS A 229 12.14 -22.29 -6.34
C LYS A 229 12.43 -20.81 -6.13
N ALA A 230 13.62 -20.33 -6.50
CA ALA A 230 13.99 -18.92 -6.33
C ALA A 230 13.07 -17.96 -7.10
N VAL A 231 12.56 -18.38 -8.28
CA VAL A 231 11.60 -17.60 -9.07
C VAL A 231 10.19 -17.76 -8.50
N SER A 232 9.79 -18.98 -8.11
CA SER A 232 8.45 -19.25 -7.59
C SER A 232 8.17 -18.50 -6.30
N ASP A 233 9.12 -18.47 -5.37
CA ASP A 233 9.00 -17.77 -4.09
C ASP A 233 8.90 -16.25 -4.29
N LEU A 234 9.77 -15.70 -5.15
CA LEU A 234 9.75 -14.29 -5.52
C LEU A 234 8.43 -13.90 -6.21
N PHE A 235 8.01 -14.68 -7.20
CA PHE A 235 6.77 -14.44 -7.94
C PHE A 235 5.53 -14.55 -7.04
N ALA A 236 5.51 -15.55 -6.15
CA ALA A 236 4.43 -15.73 -5.18
C ALA A 236 4.31 -14.55 -4.23
N TRP A 237 5.43 -14.00 -3.73
CA TRP A 237 5.40 -12.80 -2.92
C TRP A 237 4.86 -11.60 -3.70
N ILE A 238 5.42 -11.31 -4.88
CA ILE A 238 4.99 -10.16 -5.69
C ILE A 238 3.49 -10.23 -6.00
N THR A 239 2.99 -11.41 -6.37
CA THR A 239 1.58 -11.59 -6.79
C THR A 239 0.61 -11.50 -5.62
N LYS A 240 1.00 -11.97 -4.42
CA LYS A 240 0.11 -12.06 -3.26
C LYS A 240 0.16 -10.83 -2.37
N SER A 241 1.30 -10.12 -2.35
CA SER A 241 1.50 -9.06 -1.37
C SER A 241 0.97 -7.70 -1.81
N MET A 242 0.94 -7.41 -3.13
CA MET A 242 0.53 -6.10 -3.61
C MET A 242 -0.97 -6.08 -3.90
N HIS A 243 -1.67 -5.18 -3.23
CA HIS A 243 -3.05 -4.84 -3.48
C HIS A 243 -3.15 -3.50 -4.21
N GLY A 244 -4.12 -3.38 -5.11
CA GLY A 244 -4.32 -2.16 -5.90
C GLY A 244 -4.77 -0.96 -5.07
N ILE A 245 -4.87 0.18 -5.74
CA ILE A 245 -5.28 1.43 -5.09
C ILE A 245 -6.74 1.31 -4.70
N ASN A 246 -7.01 1.50 -3.39
CA ASN A 246 -8.37 1.40 -2.81
C ASN A 246 -9.08 0.06 -3.10
N GLU A 247 -8.32 -1.02 -3.26
CA GLU A 247 -8.89 -2.36 -3.34
C GLU A 247 -9.28 -2.85 -1.94
N TYR A 248 -10.53 -2.62 -1.56
CA TYR A 248 -11.09 -3.05 -0.27
C TYR A 248 -11.53 -4.52 -0.29
N HIS A 249 -11.84 -5.05 -1.46
CA HIS A 249 -12.25 -6.43 -1.73
C HIS A 249 -12.02 -6.76 -3.20
N ASP A 250 -12.20 -8.01 -3.59
CA ASP A 250 -12.17 -8.41 -5.00
C ASP A 250 -13.16 -7.53 -5.80
N PRO A 251 -12.77 -6.95 -6.94
CA PRO A 251 -13.66 -6.12 -7.78
C PRO A 251 -14.97 -6.81 -8.18
N ASN A 252 -15.02 -8.14 -8.13
CA ASN A 252 -16.22 -8.93 -8.41
C ASN A 252 -16.98 -9.31 -7.13
N GLU A 253 -16.51 -8.91 -5.95
CA GLU A 253 -17.10 -9.21 -4.66
C GLU A 253 -17.98 -8.06 -4.19
N THR A 254 -19.18 -8.35 -3.75
CA THR A 254 -20.05 -7.38 -3.11
C THR A 254 -19.70 -7.22 -1.63
N PHE A 255 -20.14 -6.13 -1.00
CA PHE A 255 -20.05 -5.96 0.46
C PHE A 255 -20.66 -7.18 1.22
N ALA A 256 -21.77 -7.72 0.71
CA ALA A 256 -22.41 -8.90 1.29
C ALA A 256 -21.53 -10.14 1.21
N ASP A 257 -20.82 -10.34 0.09
CA ASP A 257 -19.88 -11.45 -0.07
C ASP A 257 -18.67 -11.31 0.86
N MET A 258 -18.13 -10.09 1.00
CA MET A 258 -17.08 -9.79 1.95
C MET A 258 -17.50 -10.14 3.39
N MET A 259 -18.67 -9.67 3.81
CA MET A 259 -19.18 -9.94 5.15
C MET A 259 -19.49 -11.43 5.38
N ARG A 260 -19.91 -12.17 4.36
CA ARG A 260 -20.06 -13.64 4.45
C ARG A 260 -18.72 -14.31 4.71
N LYS A 261 -17.65 -13.92 4.03
CA LYS A 261 -16.30 -14.45 4.31
C LYS A 261 -15.84 -14.11 5.73
N VAL A 262 -16.20 -12.92 6.23
CA VAL A 262 -15.94 -12.55 7.63
C VAL A 262 -16.67 -13.48 8.59
N ASP A 263 -17.91 -13.83 8.31
CA ASP A 263 -18.71 -14.71 9.17
C ASP A 263 -18.23 -16.18 9.14
N GLU A 264 -17.76 -16.64 7.99
CA GLU A 264 -17.22 -18.00 7.79
C GLU A 264 -15.88 -18.23 8.50
N ASP A 265 -15.11 -17.17 8.78
CA ASP A 265 -13.85 -17.22 9.55
C ASP A 265 -14.08 -16.69 10.98
N PRO A 266 -14.14 -17.55 12.00
CA PRO A 266 -14.36 -17.11 13.38
C PRO A 266 -13.34 -16.14 13.92
N LYS A 267 -12.07 -16.18 13.46
CA LYS A 267 -11.02 -15.26 13.88
C LYS A 267 -11.24 -13.89 13.25
N MET A 268 -11.59 -13.87 11.98
CA MET A 268 -11.90 -12.64 11.27
C MET A 268 -13.15 -11.99 11.85
N LYS A 269 -14.22 -12.75 12.10
CA LYS A 269 -15.44 -12.27 12.76
C LYS A 269 -15.13 -11.65 14.12
N GLN A 270 -14.35 -12.34 14.95
CA GLN A 270 -13.94 -11.83 16.24
C GLN A 270 -13.14 -10.51 16.13
N PHE A 271 -12.23 -10.44 15.18
CA PHE A 271 -11.46 -9.20 14.91
C PHE A 271 -12.38 -8.05 14.52
N PHE A 272 -13.31 -8.28 13.58
CA PHE A 272 -14.30 -7.28 13.16
C PHE A 272 -15.13 -6.75 14.31
N LEU A 273 -15.73 -7.65 15.10
CA LEU A 273 -16.56 -7.26 16.26
C LEU A 273 -15.77 -6.47 17.30
N GLN A 274 -14.49 -6.80 17.50
CA GLN A 274 -13.63 -6.04 18.39
C GLN A 274 -13.30 -4.64 17.83
N MET A 275 -13.00 -4.53 16.55
CA MET A 275 -12.74 -3.25 15.90
C MET A 275 -13.98 -2.35 15.97
N ILE A 276 -15.15 -2.86 15.64
CA ILE A 276 -16.43 -2.14 15.72
C ILE A 276 -16.69 -1.64 17.13
N LYS A 277 -16.58 -2.52 18.13
CA LYS A 277 -16.79 -2.16 19.54
C LYS A 277 -15.82 -1.07 20.03
N LYS A 278 -14.58 -1.09 19.56
CA LYS A 278 -13.54 -0.13 19.92
C LYS A 278 -13.66 1.20 19.17
N ALA A 279 -14.32 1.20 18.02
CA ALA A 279 -14.59 2.37 17.20
C ALA A 279 -15.85 3.14 17.64
N ASP A 280 -16.38 2.83 18.83
CA ASP A 280 -17.56 3.47 19.42
C ASP A 280 -18.86 3.30 18.60
N PHE A 281 -18.97 2.21 17.85
CA PHE A 281 -20.24 1.82 17.23
C PHE A 281 -21.07 0.97 18.21
N ASN A 282 -22.37 1.21 18.26
CA ASN A 282 -23.29 0.42 19.10
C ASN A 282 -23.53 -1.00 18.56
N ILE A 283 -22.89 -1.39 17.48
CA ILE A 283 -22.99 -2.71 16.86
C ILE A 283 -22.26 -3.73 17.72
N VAL A 284 -22.93 -4.83 18.06
CA VAL A 284 -22.40 -5.90 18.93
C VAL A 284 -22.27 -7.24 18.20
N ASP A 285 -23.04 -7.44 17.11
CA ASP A 285 -23.01 -8.64 16.28
C ASP A 285 -23.60 -8.35 14.91
N PHE A 286 -23.52 -9.31 14.00
CA PHE A 286 -24.22 -9.32 12.73
C PHE A 286 -24.63 -10.74 12.34
N HIS A 287 -25.72 -10.87 11.62
CA HIS A 287 -26.26 -12.13 11.12
C HIS A 287 -26.98 -11.94 9.78
N TYR A 288 -27.47 -13.03 9.21
CA TYR A 288 -28.10 -13.02 7.90
C TYR A 288 -29.57 -13.42 8.02
N GLU A 289 -30.43 -12.70 7.28
CA GLU A 289 -31.84 -13.00 7.11
C GLU A 289 -32.15 -13.30 5.64
N ASP A 290 -32.97 -14.32 5.38
CA ASP A 290 -33.43 -14.63 4.03
C ASP A 290 -34.32 -13.50 3.52
N SER A 291 -34.05 -13.01 2.34
CA SER A 291 -34.79 -11.94 1.69
C SER A 291 -35.04 -12.26 0.21
N VAL A 292 -35.91 -11.50 -0.43
CA VAL A 292 -36.23 -11.65 -1.86
C VAL A 292 -36.04 -10.32 -2.55
N MET A 293 -35.24 -10.29 -3.60
CA MET A 293 -35.04 -9.10 -4.42
C MET A 293 -36.36 -8.68 -5.07
N LEU A 294 -36.83 -7.47 -4.78
CA LEU A 294 -38.11 -6.95 -5.27
C LEU A 294 -38.20 -6.87 -6.81
N GLN A 295 -37.07 -6.71 -7.50
CA GLN A 295 -37.04 -6.55 -8.94
C GLN A 295 -36.93 -7.87 -9.71
N SER A 296 -36.19 -8.85 -9.21
CA SER A 296 -35.93 -10.12 -9.89
C SER A 296 -36.69 -11.30 -9.29
N GLY A 297 -37.19 -11.19 -8.07
CA GLY A 297 -37.77 -12.29 -7.30
C GLY A 297 -36.76 -13.33 -6.83
N GLU A 298 -35.47 -13.07 -7.00
CA GLU A 298 -34.39 -13.97 -6.57
C GLU A 298 -34.24 -13.97 -5.05
N LYS A 299 -34.03 -15.16 -4.49
CA LYS A 299 -33.71 -15.31 -3.07
C LYS A 299 -32.31 -14.76 -2.81
N THR A 300 -32.20 -13.89 -1.86
CA THR A 300 -30.94 -13.28 -1.39
C THR A 300 -30.90 -13.32 0.13
N LYS A 301 -29.79 -12.91 0.72
CA LYS A 301 -29.64 -12.74 2.16
C LYS A 301 -29.29 -11.31 2.47
N ASP A 302 -30.08 -10.68 3.33
CA ASP A 302 -29.75 -9.39 3.91
C ASP A 302 -28.82 -9.58 5.11
N ILE A 303 -27.90 -8.62 5.31
CA ILE A 303 -27.09 -8.56 6.51
C ILE A 303 -27.80 -7.64 7.50
N LEU A 304 -28.02 -8.14 8.70
CA LEU A 304 -28.53 -7.39 9.83
C LEU A 304 -27.43 -7.18 10.86
N PHE A 305 -27.26 -5.96 11.27
CA PHE A 305 -26.33 -5.58 12.32
C PHE A 305 -27.10 -5.38 13.62
N THR A 306 -26.78 -6.19 14.64
CA THR A 306 -27.38 -6.10 15.96
C THR A 306 -26.73 -4.96 16.74
N SER A 307 -27.51 -3.95 17.06
CA SER A 307 -27.09 -2.76 17.84
C SER A 307 -27.67 -2.79 19.23
N LYS A 308 -26.96 -2.19 20.20
CA LYS A 308 -27.42 -2.04 21.58
C LYS A 308 -27.75 -0.59 21.92
N ALA A 309 -28.87 -0.41 22.67
CA ALA A 309 -29.28 0.83 23.27
C ALA A 309 -29.65 0.57 24.74
N GLY A 310 -28.68 0.70 25.64
CA GLY A 310 -28.83 0.29 27.05
C GLY A 310 -28.98 -1.23 27.17
N GLU A 311 -30.06 -1.70 27.76
CA GLU A 311 -30.39 -3.13 27.88
C GLU A 311 -31.10 -3.71 26.63
N ASN A 312 -31.60 -2.86 25.74
CA ASN A 312 -32.31 -3.28 24.54
C ASN A 312 -31.32 -3.55 23.39
N SER A 313 -31.71 -4.48 22.52
CA SER A 313 -31.03 -4.69 21.23
C SER A 313 -32.04 -4.62 20.08
N PHE A 314 -31.55 -4.19 18.93
CA PHE A 314 -32.35 -4.09 17.71
C PHE A 314 -31.47 -4.34 16.49
N ASP A 315 -32.06 -4.81 15.41
CA ASP A 315 -31.34 -5.11 14.17
C ASP A 315 -31.59 -4.01 13.13
N LEU A 316 -30.51 -3.62 12.44
CA LEU A 316 -30.55 -2.71 11.31
C LEU A 316 -29.96 -3.39 10.06
N LYS A 317 -30.68 -3.31 8.95
CA LYS A 317 -30.17 -3.74 7.64
C LYS A 317 -29.01 -2.88 7.20
N THR A 318 -28.13 -3.43 6.34
CA THR A 318 -26.98 -2.71 5.75
C THR A 318 -27.40 -1.35 5.16
N ILE A 319 -28.53 -1.28 4.45
CA ILE A 319 -29.04 -0.05 3.82
C ILE A 319 -29.38 1.07 4.84
N ASN A 320 -29.60 0.71 6.08
CA ASN A 320 -29.92 1.64 7.17
C ASN A 320 -28.67 2.03 8.00
N GLN A 321 -27.49 1.51 7.65
CA GLN A 321 -26.22 1.90 8.27
C GLN A 321 -25.72 3.22 7.66
N SER A 322 -24.90 3.95 8.44
CA SER A 322 -24.22 5.13 7.91
C SER A 322 -23.15 4.76 6.88
N GLY A 323 -22.89 5.64 5.91
CA GLY A 323 -21.79 5.47 4.96
C GLY A 323 -20.44 5.28 5.68
N GLY A 324 -20.20 6.02 6.76
CA GLY A 324 -18.99 5.89 7.59
C GLY A 324 -18.87 4.52 8.27
N THR A 325 -19.99 3.92 8.70
CA THR A 325 -19.99 2.57 9.26
C THR A 325 -19.56 1.54 8.20
N ILE A 326 -20.14 1.61 7.01
CA ILE A 326 -19.81 0.71 5.90
C ILE A 326 -18.34 0.88 5.50
N ALA A 327 -17.90 2.12 5.29
CA ALA A 327 -16.51 2.43 4.96
C ALA A 327 -15.51 1.91 6.01
N PHE A 328 -15.87 2.00 7.28
CA PHE A 328 -15.04 1.46 8.36
C PHE A 328 -14.96 -0.06 8.34
N LEU A 329 -16.06 -0.75 8.06
CA LEU A 329 -16.10 -2.22 7.92
C LEU A 329 -15.23 -2.69 6.74
N GLU A 330 -15.34 -2.05 5.59
CA GLU A 330 -14.50 -2.36 4.43
C GLU A 330 -13.01 -2.16 4.74
N LYS A 331 -12.65 -1.05 5.37
CA LYS A 331 -11.28 -0.79 5.80
C LYS A 331 -10.81 -1.78 6.89
N THR A 332 -11.70 -2.24 7.75
CA THR A 332 -11.39 -3.27 8.77
C THR A 332 -11.01 -4.61 8.12
N ARG A 333 -11.58 -4.95 6.96
CA ARG A 333 -11.19 -6.13 6.19
C ARG A 333 -9.73 -6.05 5.76
N ILE A 334 -9.33 -4.91 5.20
CA ILE A 334 -7.92 -4.67 4.82
C ILE A 334 -7.01 -4.70 6.05
N LEU A 335 -7.45 -4.08 7.15
CA LEU A 335 -6.67 -4.09 8.39
C LEU A 335 -6.41 -5.50 8.90
N TYR A 336 -7.40 -6.40 8.80
CA TYR A 336 -7.21 -7.81 9.14
C TYR A 336 -6.10 -8.44 8.30
N ASP A 337 -6.09 -8.21 6.99
CA ASP A 337 -5.06 -8.72 6.10
C ASP A 337 -3.67 -8.09 6.37
N LEU A 338 -3.62 -6.79 6.64
CA LEU A 338 -2.39 -6.08 7.00
C LEU A 338 -1.80 -6.54 8.34
N VAL A 339 -2.65 -6.93 9.29
CA VAL A 339 -2.21 -7.39 10.62
C VAL A 339 -1.77 -8.86 10.60
N ASN A 340 -2.47 -9.70 9.83
CA ASN A 340 -2.24 -11.14 9.82
C ASN A 340 -1.40 -11.64 8.64
N GLY A 341 -1.11 -10.75 7.67
CA GLY A 341 -0.37 -11.07 6.44
C GLY A 341 0.94 -10.32 6.30
N ASN A 342 1.46 -10.35 5.07
CA ASN A 342 2.63 -9.59 4.61
C ASN A 342 2.22 -8.82 3.36
N ASN A 343 1.31 -7.88 3.54
CA ASN A 343 0.61 -7.22 2.45
C ASN A 343 1.07 -5.77 2.27
N ILE A 344 1.00 -5.30 1.05
CA ILE A 344 1.28 -3.91 0.66
C ILE A 344 -0.02 -3.34 0.11
N HIS A 345 -0.59 -2.35 0.79
CA HIS A 345 -1.80 -1.68 0.36
C HIS A 345 -1.53 -0.22 -0.03
N LEU A 346 -2.12 0.19 -1.13
CA LEU A 346 -2.09 1.54 -1.65
C LEU A 346 -3.42 2.22 -1.41
N PHE A 347 -3.41 3.38 -0.78
CA PHE A 347 -4.62 4.14 -0.49
C PHE A 347 -4.53 5.55 -1.08
N ASP A 348 -5.53 5.92 -1.84
CA ASP A 348 -5.75 7.30 -2.27
C ASP A 348 -6.93 7.86 -1.47
N GLU A 349 -6.65 8.82 -0.58
CA GLU A 349 -7.60 9.47 0.32
C GLU A 349 -8.42 8.50 1.20
N PRO A 350 -7.78 7.59 1.96
CA PRO A 350 -8.49 6.60 2.79
C PRO A 350 -9.28 7.22 3.95
N GLU A 351 -9.00 8.48 4.30
CA GLU A 351 -9.75 9.26 5.28
C GLU A 351 -11.15 9.62 4.84
N ASN A 352 -11.46 9.55 3.54
CA ASN A 352 -12.80 9.84 3.04
C ASN A 352 -13.83 8.93 3.72
N ASP A 353 -14.98 9.52 4.05
CA ASP A 353 -16.09 8.88 4.76
C ASP A 353 -15.83 8.50 6.22
N LEU A 354 -14.65 8.81 6.78
CA LEU A 354 -14.32 8.57 8.19
C LEU A 354 -14.12 9.87 8.97
N HIS A 355 -14.61 9.90 10.22
CA HIS A 355 -14.19 10.94 11.15
C HIS A 355 -12.68 10.86 11.42
N TYR A 356 -12.03 12.01 11.64
CA TYR A 356 -10.59 12.07 11.88
C TYR A 356 -10.09 11.09 12.95
N ASP A 357 -10.74 11.08 14.12
CA ASP A 357 -10.33 10.23 15.23
C ASP A 357 -10.46 8.74 14.89
N LEU A 358 -11.46 8.38 14.07
CA LEU A 358 -11.66 7.01 13.64
C LEU A 358 -10.58 6.59 12.63
N PHE A 359 -10.18 7.49 11.75
CA PHE A 359 -9.07 7.24 10.83
C PHE A 359 -7.73 7.15 11.58
N LEU A 360 -7.49 8.03 12.54
CA LEU A 360 -6.30 7.96 13.41
C LEU A 360 -6.26 6.65 14.21
N PHE A 361 -7.41 6.23 14.75
CA PHE A 361 -7.54 4.92 15.40
C PHE A 361 -7.18 3.77 14.46
N TYR A 362 -7.66 3.79 13.22
CA TYR A 362 -7.35 2.80 12.19
C TYR A 362 -5.85 2.74 11.89
N LEU A 363 -5.19 3.89 11.70
CA LEU A 363 -3.74 3.96 11.47
C LEU A 363 -2.95 3.41 12.66
N ASN A 364 -3.33 3.78 13.87
CA ASN A 364 -2.68 3.27 15.07
C ASN A 364 -2.89 1.76 15.23
N ALA A 365 -4.09 1.25 14.96
CA ALA A 365 -4.36 -0.19 14.99
C ALA A 365 -3.45 -0.95 14.00
N PHE A 366 -3.21 -0.41 12.80
CA PHE A 366 -2.23 -0.96 11.87
C PHE A 366 -0.81 -0.92 12.44
N LEU A 367 -0.34 0.24 12.87
CA LEU A 367 1.05 0.44 13.28
C LEU A 367 1.44 -0.39 14.49
N TYR A 368 0.52 -0.56 15.46
CA TYR A 368 0.80 -1.35 16.66
C TYR A 368 0.69 -2.87 16.45
N ASN A 369 -0.07 -3.33 15.47
CA ASN A 369 -0.41 -4.74 15.37
C ASN A 369 0.12 -5.43 14.10
N SER A 370 0.64 -4.68 13.11
CA SER A 370 1.24 -5.26 11.92
C SER A 370 2.74 -5.45 12.09
N ASP A 371 3.27 -6.60 11.64
CA ASP A 371 4.71 -6.87 11.70
C ASP A 371 5.43 -6.49 10.40
N LYS A 372 4.95 -6.95 9.24
CA LYS A 372 5.70 -6.89 7.97
C LYS A 372 4.89 -6.33 6.79
N SER A 373 3.70 -5.83 7.05
CA SER A 373 2.90 -5.18 6.00
C SER A 373 3.29 -3.73 5.82
N GLN A 374 2.99 -3.18 4.65
CA GLN A 374 3.22 -1.78 4.35
C GLN A 374 1.94 -1.11 3.84
N MET A 375 1.76 0.15 4.24
CA MET A 375 0.66 1.00 3.83
C MET A 375 1.23 2.28 3.19
N ILE A 376 0.87 2.55 1.94
CA ILE A 376 1.28 3.76 1.23
C ILE A 376 0.04 4.59 0.96
N ILE A 377 -0.01 5.79 1.50
CA ILE A 377 -1.20 6.64 1.55
C ILE A 377 -0.94 7.96 0.82
N ALA A 378 -1.84 8.35 -0.08
CA ALA A 378 -1.97 9.73 -0.51
C ALA A 378 -3.09 10.37 0.30
N SER A 379 -2.83 11.49 1.00
CA SER A 379 -3.78 12.11 1.91
C SER A 379 -3.80 13.64 1.76
N HIS A 380 -4.96 14.23 2.05
CA HIS A 380 -5.15 15.67 2.24
C HIS A 380 -5.29 16.08 3.71
N LEU A 381 -5.33 15.11 4.62
CA LEU A 381 -5.65 15.33 6.03
C LEU A 381 -4.47 15.92 6.79
N THR A 382 -4.33 17.24 6.71
CA THR A 382 -3.20 17.96 7.32
C THR A 382 -3.15 17.90 8.84
N SER A 383 -4.25 17.59 9.52
CA SER A 383 -4.29 17.39 10.98
C SER A 383 -3.37 16.24 11.44
N LEU A 384 -3.16 15.22 10.62
CA LEU A 384 -2.19 14.15 10.94
C LEU A 384 -0.75 14.69 11.11
N LEU A 385 -0.39 15.79 10.43
CA LEU A 385 0.93 16.43 10.59
C LEU A 385 1.13 17.04 11.98
N ALA A 386 0.08 17.18 12.78
CA ALA A 386 0.14 17.67 14.15
C ALA A 386 0.37 16.54 15.19
N GLU A 387 0.18 15.28 14.79
CA GLU A 387 0.34 14.13 15.68
C GLU A 387 1.81 13.94 16.07
N ASP A 388 2.06 13.69 17.34
CA ASP A 388 3.42 13.55 17.90
C ASP A 388 4.19 12.43 17.20
N MET A 389 3.54 11.29 16.95
CA MET A 389 4.12 10.16 16.21
C MET A 389 4.67 10.58 14.85
N ILE A 390 3.95 11.40 14.11
CA ILE A 390 4.34 11.89 12.79
C ILE A 390 5.47 12.94 12.92
N ASN A 391 5.38 13.82 13.90
CA ASN A 391 6.41 14.84 14.15
C ASN A 391 7.76 14.24 14.55
N GLU A 392 7.76 13.14 15.30
CA GLU A 392 8.97 12.42 15.71
C GLU A 392 9.59 11.59 14.58
N GLN A 393 8.77 11.08 13.66
CA GLN A 393 9.17 10.18 12.58
C GLN A 393 8.92 10.79 11.20
N ARG A 394 9.62 11.86 10.87
CA ARG A 394 9.46 12.64 9.63
C ARG A 394 9.79 11.87 8.36
N ASP A 395 10.49 10.77 8.46
CA ASP A 395 10.81 9.88 7.38
C ASP A 395 9.62 9.02 6.91
N LEU A 396 8.47 9.11 7.60
CA LEU A 396 7.19 8.55 7.15
C LEU A 396 6.47 9.46 6.14
N ILE A 397 6.83 10.76 6.06
CA ILE A 397 6.06 11.79 5.38
C ILE A 397 6.78 12.26 4.12
N TYR A 398 6.01 12.42 3.05
CA TYR A 398 6.44 12.95 1.77
C TYR A 398 5.56 14.14 1.37
N PHE A 399 6.17 15.19 0.85
CA PHE A 399 5.46 16.31 0.25
C PHE A 399 5.59 16.25 -1.26
N VAL A 400 4.43 16.24 -1.93
CA VAL A 400 4.31 16.16 -3.39
C VAL A 400 3.82 17.49 -3.91
N GLU A 401 4.61 18.11 -4.77
CA GLU A 401 4.35 19.44 -5.33
C GLU A 401 4.41 19.38 -6.85
N LYS A 402 3.53 20.14 -7.50
CA LYS A 402 3.55 20.29 -8.95
C LYS A 402 3.99 21.70 -9.29
N ASP A 403 5.06 21.81 -10.04
CA ASP A 403 5.53 23.07 -10.57
C ASP A 403 4.56 23.60 -11.62
N ILE A 404 4.16 24.86 -11.50
CA ILE A 404 3.14 25.50 -12.35
C ILE A 404 3.67 25.76 -13.77
N GLU A 405 4.94 26.12 -13.90
CA GLU A 405 5.54 26.47 -15.20
C GLU A 405 5.85 25.22 -16.03
N THR A 406 6.41 24.22 -15.40
CA THR A 406 6.84 22.99 -16.08
C THR A 406 5.78 21.89 -16.05
N ALA A 407 4.74 22.01 -15.22
CA ALA A 407 3.72 20.99 -14.95
C ALA A 407 4.31 19.67 -14.43
N THR A 408 5.54 19.68 -13.92
CA THR A 408 6.21 18.48 -13.37
C THR A 408 5.97 18.32 -11.89
N SER A 409 5.75 17.06 -11.46
CA SER A 409 5.61 16.70 -10.06
C SER A 409 6.96 16.33 -9.44
N SER A 410 7.19 16.83 -8.23
CA SER A 410 8.32 16.45 -7.38
C SER A 410 7.82 15.87 -6.06
N CYS A 411 8.56 14.91 -5.49
CA CYS A 411 8.24 14.22 -4.25
C CYS A 411 9.45 14.26 -3.31
N LYS A 412 9.32 14.88 -2.13
CA LYS A 412 10.43 15.04 -1.19
C LYS A 412 10.05 14.59 0.21
N ARG A 413 10.87 13.73 0.82
CA ARG A 413 10.66 13.21 2.17
C ARG A 413 10.87 14.35 3.21
N ALA A 414 10.03 14.42 4.23
CA ALA A 414 9.98 15.54 5.18
C ALA A 414 11.28 15.72 5.98
N ASP A 415 12.03 14.66 6.26
CA ASP A 415 13.33 14.72 6.93
C ASP A 415 14.43 15.40 6.11
N LYS A 416 14.21 15.63 4.82
CA LYS A 416 15.15 16.30 3.89
C LYS A 416 14.94 17.82 3.79
N TYR A 417 13.97 18.39 4.52
CA TYR A 417 13.72 19.85 4.51
C TYR A 417 14.57 20.65 5.50
N GLY A 418 15.42 19.99 6.27
CA GLY A 418 16.29 20.66 7.22
C GLY A 418 15.56 21.37 8.37
N LEU A 419 14.34 20.92 8.71
CA LEU A 419 13.59 21.46 9.83
C LEU A 419 14.26 21.10 11.15
N HIS A 420 14.34 22.07 12.08
CA HIS A 420 14.81 21.81 13.42
C HIS A 420 13.90 20.77 14.13
N LYS A 421 14.48 19.90 14.97
CA LYS A 421 13.78 18.80 15.61
C LYS A 421 12.48 19.24 16.34
N ASN A 422 12.50 20.39 17.00
CA ASN A 422 11.36 20.93 17.74
C ASN A 422 10.34 21.72 16.89
N GLN A 423 10.56 21.84 15.58
CA GLN A 423 9.66 22.57 14.71
C GLN A 423 8.54 21.65 14.24
N SER A 424 7.27 22.00 14.53
CA SER A 424 6.10 21.25 14.10
C SER A 424 6.00 21.17 12.56
N LEU A 425 5.80 19.97 12.02
CA LEU A 425 5.53 19.75 10.59
C LEU A 425 4.24 20.47 10.15
N TYR A 426 3.19 20.41 10.97
CA TYR A 426 1.92 21.09 10.70
C TYR A 426 2.13 22.61 10.54
N ASN A 427 2.84 23.25 11.48
CA ASN A 427 3.09 24.69 11.40
C ASN A 427 3.98 25.03 10.20
N ALA A 428 5.01 24.24 9.93
CA ALA A 428 5.89 24.44 8.78
C ALA A 428 5.12 24.30 7.45
N TYR A 429 4.23 23.35 7.35
CA TYR A 429 3.33 23.18 6.21
C TYR A 429 2.36 24.36 6.09
N LYS A 430 1.74 24.76 7.20
CA LYS A 430 0.74 25.85 7.23
C LYS A 430 1.30 27.18 6.72
N ILE A 431 2.57 27.50 7.05
CA ILE A 431 3.25 28.72 6.57
C ILE A 431 3.90 28.55 5.18
N GLY A 432 3.72 27.39 4.51
CA GLY A 432 4.23 27.14 3.16
C GLY A 432 5.71 26.75 3.07
N LYS A 433 6.40 26.53 4.20
CA LYS A 433 7.84 26.19 4.21
C LYS A 433 8.17 24.84 3.58
N LEU A 434 7.18 23.95 3.49
CA LEU A 434 7.30 22.58 2.95
C LEU A 434 6.79 22.48 1.52
N GLY A 435 6.34 23.57 0.90
CA GLY A 435 5.63 23.52 -0.38
C GLY A 435 4.31 22.76 -0.28
N ALA A 436 3.92 22.10 -1.36
CA ALA A 436 2.80 21.17 -1.46
C ALA A 436 1.41 21.78 -1.08
N LYS A 437 1.30 23.09 -0.96
CA LYS A 437 0.05 23.82 -0.71
C LYS A 437 -0.60 24.22 -2.03
N PRO A 438 -1.96 24.27 -2.07
CA PRO A 438 -2.65 24.84 -3.21
C PRO A 438 -2.33 26.34 -3.36
N ALA A 439 -1.99 26.76 -4.58
CA ALA A 439 -1.87 28.17 -4.94
C ALA A 439 -3.28 28.69 -5.29
N LEU A 440 -3.98 29.24 -4.29
CA LEU A 440 -5.32 29.77 -4.48
C LEU A 440 -5.26 31.22 -4.98
N GLY A 441 -6.03 31.52 -6.01
CA GLY A 441 -6.27 32.89 -6.48
C GLY A 441 -7.30 33.63 -5.62
N SER A 442 -7.68 34.83 -6.08
CA SER A 442 -8.74 35.61 -5.44
C SER A 442 -10.08 34.86 -5.51
N PRO A 443 -10.89 34.86 -4.44
CA PRO A 443 -12.25 34.32 -4.46
C PRO A 443 -13.23 35.21 -5.25
N PHE A 444 -12.83 36.39 -5.69
CA PHE A 444 -13.67 37.29 -6.48
C PHE A 444 -13.68 36.88 -7.95
N ILE A 445 -14.77 36.26 -8.40
CA ILE A 445 -14.92 35.72 -9.75
C ILE A 445 -15.21 36.81 -10.80
N LEU A 446 -15.70 37.97 -10.37
CA LEU A 446 -16.18 39.06 -11.27
C LEU A 446 -15.27 40.30 -11.28
N SER A 447 -14.04 40.20 -10.83
CA SER A 447 -13.09 41.33 -10.74
C SER A 447 -11.94 41.21 -11.74
N GLU A 448 -12.22 41.02 -13.02
CA GLU A 448 -11.28 41.29 -14.11
C GLU A 448 -11.77 42.43 -14.98
#